data_b2baf327313cf4f82ddf0c5b1c9afece
#
_entry.id   b2baf327313cf4f82ddf0c5b1c9afece
#
_cell.length_a   1.000
_cell.length_b   1.000
_cell.length_c   1.000
_cell.angle_alpha   90.00
_cell.angle_beta   90.00
_cell.angle_gamma   90.00
#
_symmetry.space_group_name_H-M   'P 1'
#
loop_
_entity.id
_entity.type
_entity.pdbx_description
1 polymer ?
#
loop_
_entity_poly.entity_id
_entity_poly.type
_entity_poly.pdbx_seq_one_letter_code
_entity_poly.pdbx_strand_id
1 'polypeptide(L)'
;MKKLGGNLRTTEFLKECLADALIKLLKEKPIEKITIPEIAKLSSVGRTTYFRNFTSKNEMLTFKLVQLWERWAEDQDLRERKNFSLNNALSFFQFNYSIKNLLELIYERNLQNVVYDAFYIVMMPQLGINVLECYKSRFYSYGLFGLLDEWIKRGFYESPEEMTEFVNHIV
;
A
#
# COMPACT_ATOMS: atom_id res chain seq x y z
N MET A 1 20.36 18.90 -18.87
CA MET A 1 19.81 18.34 -17.62
C MET A 1 18.34 17.89 -17.70
N LYS A 2 17.77 17.51 -18.87
CA LYS A 2 16.34 17.11 -19.04
C LYS A 2 16.09 15.59 -19.20
N LYS A 3 17.12 14.74 -19.17
CA LYS A 3 16.96 13.28 -19.43
C LYS A 3 16.69 12.41 -18.20
N LEU A 4 16.95 12.86 -16.97
CA LEU A 4 16.72 12.05 -15.76
C LEU A 4 15.24 11.89 -15.41
N GLY A 5 14.42 12.93 -15.55
CA GLY A 5 12.99 12.87 -15.18
C GLY A 5 12.14 12.00 -16.12
N GLY A 6 12.48 11.92 -17.40
CA GLY A 6 11.75 11.08 -18.36
C GLY A 6 11.99 9.57 -18.15
N ASN A 7 13.22 9.19 -17.76
CA ASN A 7 13.57 7.78 -17.54
C ASN A 7 12.96 7.23 -16.26
N LEU A 8 12.87 8.03 -15.19
CA LEU A 8 12.23 7.66 -13.93
C LEU A 8 10.72 7.42 -14.11
N ARG A 9 10.01 8.35 -14.76
CA ARG A 9 8.57 8.20 -15.04
C ARG A 9 8.26 6.97 -15.90
N THR A 10 9.11 6.66 -16.87
CA THR A 10 8.97 5.46 -17.70
C THR A 10 9.18 4.19 -16.87
N THR A 11 10.15 4.17 -15.95
CA THR A 11 10.41 3.03 -15.07
C THR A 11 9.26 2.79 -14.11
N GLU A 12 8.72 3.84 -13.47
CA GLU A 12 7.56 3.72 -12.56
C GLU A 12 6.33 3.21 -13.32
N PHE A 13 6.06 3.70 -14.50
CA PHE A 13 4.97 3.20 -15.36
C PHE A 13 5.14 1.70 -15.69
N LEU A 14 6.33 1.25 -16.04
CA LEU A 14 6.58 -0.17 -16.34
C LEU A 14 6.44 -1.05 -15.09
N LYS A 15 6.86 -0.59 -13.92
CA LYS A 15 6.64 -1.25 -12.64
C LYS A 15 5.14 -1.41 -12.35
N GLU A 16 4.37 -0.36 -12.60
CA GLU A 16 2.92 -0.37 -12.42
C GLU A 16 2.24 -1.37 -13.36
N CYS A 17 2.60 -1.40 -14.64
CA CYS A 17 2.07 -2.38 -15.60
C CYS A 17 2.32 -3.83 -15.13
N LEU A 18 3.51 -4.12 -14.60
CA LEU A 18 3.83 -5.43 -14.04
C LEU A 18 2.96 -5.75 -12.81
N ALA A 19 2.80 -4.80 -11.88
CA ALA A 19 2.01 -4.99 -10.68
C ALA A 19 0.51 -5.19 -11.00
N ASP A 20 -0.04 -4.44 -11.94
CA ASP A 20 -1.43 -4.59 -12.40
C ASP A 20 -1.66 -5.94 -13.08
N ALA A 21 -0.70 -6.43 -13.85
CA ALA A 21 -0.75 -7.78 -14.44
C ALA A 21 -0.73 -8.87 -13.35
N LEU A 22 0.10 -8.72 -12.33
CA LEU A 22 0.14 -9.64 -11.19
C LEU A 22 -1.21 -9.67 -10.45
N ILE A 23 -1.82 -8.52 -10.18
CA ILE A 23 -3.13 -8.43 -9.51
C ILE A 23 -4.22 -9.12 -10.35
N LYS A 24 -4.22 -8.96 -11.67
CA LYS A 24 -5.15 -9.68 -12.55
C LYS A 24 -5.00 -11.19 -12.44
N LEU A 25 -3.78 -11.70 -12.48
CA LEU A 25 -3.49 -13.13 -12.34
C LEU A 25 -3.81 -13.66 -10.93
N LEU A 26 -3.64 -12.82 -9.91
CA LEU A 26 -3.94 -13.17 -8.51
C LEU A 26 -5.45 -13.43 -8.28
N LYS A 27 -6.32 -12.81 -9.07
CA LYS A 27 -7.77 -13.11 -9.05
C LYS A 27 -8.06 -14.55 -9.50
N GLU A 28 -7.24 -15.09 -10.39
CA GLU A 28 -7.47 -16.40 -11.01
C GLU A 28 -6.80 -17.56 -10.26
N LYS A 29 -5.62 -17.32 -9.67
CA LYS A 29 -4.81 -18.37 -9.05
C LYS A 29 -3.89 -17.84 -7.94
N PRO A 30 -3.47 -18.73 -7.01
CA PRO A 30 -2.56 -18.34 -5.92
C PRO A 30 -1.19 -17.87 -6.46
N ILE A 31 -0.53 -17.00 -5.68
CA ILE A 31 0.70 -16.31 -6.08
C ILE A 31 1.85 -17.26 -6.42
N GLU A 32 1.91 -18.42 -5.77
CA GLU A 32 2.94 -19.45 -5.99
C GLU A 32 2.87 -20.02 -7.41
N LYS A 33 1.64 -20.10 -7.97
CA LYS A 33 1.41 -20.62 -9.33
C LYS A 33 1.55 -19.57 -10.42
N ILE A 34 1.73 -18.29 -10.07
CA ILE A 34 1.95 -17.21 -11.03
C ILE A 34 3.43 -17.12 -11.37
N THR A 35 3.77 -17.24 -12.66
CA THR A 35 5.16 -17.17 -13.12
C THR A 35 5.51 -15.78 -13.66
N ILE A 36 6.80 -15.41 -13.61
CA ILE A 36 7.27 -14.14 -14.17
C ILE A 36 7.03 -14.04 -15.69
N PRO A 37 7.19 -15.12 -16.50
CA PRO A 37 6.80 -15.07 -17.89
C PRO A 37 5.32 -14.73 -18.15
N GLU A 38 4.38 -15.20 -17.32
CA GLU A 38 2.95 -14.86 -17.44
C GLU A 38 2.70 -13.39 -17.14
N ILE A 39 3.31 -12.88 -16.06
CA ILE A 39 3.22 -11.45 -15.71
C ILE A 39 3.78 -10.59 -16.84
N ALA A 40 4.96 -10.93 -17.35
CA ALA A 40 5.61 -10.21 -18.45
C ALA A 40 4.76 -10.22 -19.74
N LYS A 41 4.17 -11.37 -20.08
CA LYS A 41 3.27 -11.50 -21.23
C LYS A 41 2.00 -10.64 -21.06
N LEU A 42 1.35 -10.70 -19.90
CA LEU A 42 0.11 -9.98 -19.66
C LEU A 42 0.33 -8.46 -19.56
N SER A 43 1.44 -8.02 -18.99
CA SER A 43 1.80 -6.60 -18.88
C SER A 43 2.38 -6.00 -20.16
N SER A 44 2.79 -6.82 -21.13
CA SER A 44 3.61 -6.42 -22.28
C SER A 44 4.96 -5.79 -21.88
N VAL A 45 5.46 -6.10 -20.68
CA VAL A 45 6.74 -5.60 -20.15
C VAL A 45 7.77 -6.73 -20.10
N GLY A 46 8.99 -6.45 -20.54
CA GLY A 46 10.05 -7.45 -20.56
C GLY A 46 10.44 -7.98 -19.17
N ARG A 47 10.73 -9.29 -19.06
CA ARG A 47 11.17 -9.94 -17.81
C ARG A 47 12.37 -9.24 -17.15
N THR A 48 13.26 -8.67 -17.93
CA THR A 48 14.42 -7.93 -17.45
C THR A 48 14.01 -6.74 -16.56
N THR A 49 12.89 -6.09 -16.88
CA THR A 49 12.35 -5.00 -16.07
C THR A 49 11.93 -5.49 -14.68
N TYR A 50 11.29 -6.68 -14.61
CA TYR A 50 10.99 -7.30 -13.32
C TYR A 50 12.26 -7.52 -12.49
N PHE A 51 13.22 -8.28 -13.00
CA PHE A 51 14.44 -8.63 -12.26
C PHE A 51 15.32 -7.42 -11.89
N ARG A 52 15.20 -6.31 -12.60
CA ARG A 52 15.91 -5.07 -12.28
C ARG A 52 15.27 -4.30 -11.13
N ASN A 53 13.96 -4.43 -10.95
CA ASN A 53 13.20 -3.55 -10.07
C ASN A 53 12.55 -4.26 -8.87
N PHE A 54 12.42 -5.57 -8.90
CA PHE A 54 11.75 -6.34 -7.87
C PHE A 54 12.51 -7.61 -7.50
N THR A 55 12.58 -7.90 -6.22
CA THR A 55 13.16 -9.14 -5.68
C THR A 55 12.12 -10.26 -5.53
N SER A 56 10.84 -9.88 -5.41
CA SER A 56 9.75 -10.83 -5.24
C SER A 56 8.43 -10.31 -5.83
N LYS A 57 7.46 -11.22 -6.00
CA LYS A 57 6.08 -10.86 -6.38
C LYS A 57 5.37 -10.09 -5.26
N ASN A 58 5.68 -10.38 -4.00
CA ASN A 58 5.14 -9.64 -2.86
C ASN A 58 5.58 -8.18 -2.90
N GLU A 59 6.85 -7.90 -3.21
CA GLU A 59 7.35 -6.54 -3.37
C GLU A 59 6.61 -5.75 -4.47
N MET A 60 6.18 -6.42 -5.55
CA MET A 60 5.35 -5.77 -6.57
C MET A 60 3.98 -5.34 -6.02
N LEU A 61 3.36 -6.18 -5.17
CA LEU A 61 2.08 -5.84 -4.53
C LEU A 61 2.26 -4.71 -3.50
N THR A 62 3.31 -4.79 -2.69
CA THR A 62 3.69 -3.71 -1.76
C THR A 62 3.91 -2.39 -2.51
N PHE A 63 4.66 -2.41 -3.60
CA PHE A 63 4.86 -1.24 -4.47
C PHE A 63 3.53 -0.66 -4.95
N LYS A 64 2.60 -1.50 -5.40
CA LYS A 64 1.29 -1.03 -5.88
C LYS A 64 0.47 -0.37 -4.78
N LEU A 65 0.44 -0.93 -3.58
CA LEU A 65 -0.27 -0.33 -2.44
C LEU A 65 0.33 1.02 -2.05
N VAL A 66 1.66 1.12 -1.97
CA VAL A 66 2.35 2.39 -1.70
C VAL A 66 2.03 3.43 -2.76
N GLN A 67 2.08 3.05 -4.04
CA GLN A 67 1.77 3.95 -5.16
C GLN A 67 0.31 4.45 -5.12
N LEU A 68 -0.64 3.58 -4.76
CA LEU A 68 -2.04 3.98 -4.62
C LEU A 68 -2.22 4.99 -3.48
N TRP A 69 -1.54 4.77 -2.36
CA TRP A 69 -1.53 5.73 -1.24
C TRP A 69 -0.91 7.07 -1.64
N GLU A 70 0.25 7.06 -2.30
CA GLU A 70 0.94 8.28 -2.70
C GLU A 70 0.06 9.14 -3.63
N ARG A 71 -0.65 8.52 -4.56
CA ARG A 71 -1.62 9.22 -5.42
C ARG A 71 -2.79 9.79 -4.62
N TRP A 72 -3.38 8.98 -3.75
CA TRP A 72 -4.45 9.45 -2.87
C TRP A 72 -4.01 10.63 -2.02
N ALA A 73 -2.85 10.54 -1.39
CA ALA A 73 -2.30 11.58 -0.54
C ALA A 73 -2.00 12.88 -1.33
N GLU A 74 -1.59 12.75 -2.60
CA GLU A 74 -1.39 13.88 -3.50
C GLU A 74 -2.71 14.57 -3.83
N ASP A 75 -3.72 13.80 -4.22
CA ASP A 75 -5.05 14.32 -4.57
C ASP A 75 -5.76 14.99 -3.38
N GLN A 76 -5.48 14.55 -2.14
CA GLN A 76 -6.04 15.10 -0.91
C GLN A 76 -5.17 16.20 -0.26
N ASP A 77 -4.08 16.61 -0.91
CA ASP A 77 -3.11 17.59 -0.38
C ASP A 77 -2.55 17.21 1.01
N LEU A 78 -2.36 15.89 1.22
CA LEU A 78 -1.86 15.34 2.49
C LEU A 78 -0.35 15.24 2.55
N ARG A 79 0.39 15.54 1.47
CA ARG A 79 1.85 15.36 1.38
C ARG A 79 2.65 16.19 2.39
N GLU A 80 2.17 17.36 2.75
CA GLU A 80 2.81 18.19 3.77
C GLU A 80 2.50 17.77 5.21
N ARG A 81 1.48 16.92 5.40
CA ARG A 81 1.07 16.42 6.71
C ARG A 81 1.86 15.17 7.07
N LYS A 82 3.18 15.31 7.25
CA LYS A 82 4.16 14.25 7.52
C LYS A 82 3.93 13.45 8.81
N ASN A 83 2.97 13.84 9.63
CA ASN A 83 2.63 13.14 10.87
C ASN A 83 1.19 12.65 10.77
N PHE A 84 0.98 11.34 10.96
CA PHE A 84 -0.35 10.84 11.21
C PHE A 84 -0.88 11.56 12.47
N SER A 85 -1.91 12.34 12.27
CA SER A 85 -2.70 12.93 13.36
C SER A 85 -4.12 12.35 13.26
N LEU A 86 -4.81 12.32 14.38
CA LEU A 86 -6.25 11.94 14.41
C LEU A 86 -7.09 12.72 13.39
N ASN A 87 -6.66 13.95 13.05
CA ASN A 87 -7.30 14.77 12.03
C ASN A 87 -7.24 14.15 10.61
N ASN A 88 -6.39 13.15 10.38
CA ASN A 88 -6.24 12.46 9.11
C ASN A 88 -6.80 11.02 9.13
N ALA A 89 -7.39 10.59 10.25
CA ALA A 89 -7.92 9.23 10.40
C ALA A 89 -9.01 8.94 9.35
N LEU A 90 -9.92 9.87 9.13
CA LEU A 90 -10.97 9.71 8.13
C LEU A 90 -10.39 9.50 6.72
N SER A 91 -9.41 10.32 6.31
CA SER A 91 -8.76 10.17 4.99
C SER A 91 -8.05 8.82 4.86
N PHE A 92 -7.44 8.32 5.93
CA PHE A 92 -6.82 7.00 5.95
C PHE A 92 -7.85 5.88 5.75
N PHE A 93 -8.97 5.92 6.46
CA PHE A 93 -10.03 4.92 6.31
C PHE A 93 -10.72 5.03 4.95
N GLN A 94 -11.00 6.23 4.46
CA GLN A 94 -11.56 6.45 3.12
C GLN A 94 -10.65 5.89 2.02
N PHE A 95 -9.34 6.09 2.12
CA PHE A 95 -8.37 5.49 1.19
C PHE A 95 -8.49 3.97 1.19
N ASN A 96 -8.37 3.33 2.36
CA ASN A 96 -8.40 1.87 2.46
C ASN A 96 -9.75 1.29 1.98
N TYR A 97 -10.86 1.98 2.25
CA TYR A 97 -12.17 1.61 1.73
C TYR A 97 -12.24 1.71 0.19
N SER A 98 -11.60 2.71 -0.40
CA SER A 98 -11.59 2.89 -1.86
C SER A 98 -10.89 1.74 -2.59
N ILE A 99 -9.96 1.07 -1.94
CA ILE A 99 -9.20 -0.08 -2.47
C ILE A 99 -9.61 -1.42 -1.83
N LYS A 100 -10.75 -1.47 -1.13
CA LYS A 100 -11.18 -2.64 -0.35
C LYS A 100 -11.13 -3.95 -1.12
N ASN A 101 -11.59 -3.98 -2.36
CA ASN A 101 -11.57 -5.20 -3.19
C ASN A 101 -10.14 -5.75 -3.43
N LEU A 102 -9.14 -4.88 -3.48
CA LEU A 102 -7.74 -5.29 -3.58
C LEU A 102 -7.23 -5.83 -2.25
N LEU A 103 -7.57 -5.18 -1.14
CA LEU A 103 -7.18 -5.63 0.19
C LEU A 103 -7.83 -6.97 0.55
N GLU A 104 -9.11 -7.16 0.27
CA GLU A 104 -9.82 -8.43 0.41
C GLU A 104 -9.14 -9.54 -0.40
N LEU A 105 -8.84 -9.29 -1.68
CA LEU A 105 -8.12 -10.24 -2.53
C LEU A 105 -6.76 -10.64 -1.93
N ILE A 106 -5.99 -9.68 -1.41
CA ILE A 106 -4.70 -9.93 -0.76
C ILE A 106 -4.89 -10.84 0.48
N TYR A 107 -5.90 -10.57 1.29
CA TYR A 107 -6.21 -11.37 2.48
C TYR A 107 -6.71 -12.77 2.13
N GLU A 108 -7.59 -12.92 1.14
CA GLU A 108 -8.04 -14.22 0.61
C GLU A 108 -6.89 -15.10 0.09
N ARG A 109 -5.81 -14.46 -0.38
CA ARG A 109 -4.61 -15.14 -0.86
C ARG A 109 -3.54 -15.35 0.22
N ASN A 110 -3.84 -15.06 1.49
CA ASN A 110 -2.93 -15.16 2.64
C ASN A 110 -1.63 -14.32 2.48
N LEU A 111 -1.77 -13.11 1.94
CA LEU A 111 -0.67 -12.18 1.66
C LEU A 111 -0.70 -10.94 2.56
N GLN A 112 -1.22 -11.05 3.79
CA GLN A 112 -1.39 -9.93 4.74
C GLN A 112 -0.09 -9.16 5.00
N ASN A 113 1.05 -9.86 4.95
CA ASN A 113 2.37 -9.25 5.08
C ASN A 113 2.62 -8.13 4.05
N VAL A 114 2.04 -8.22 2.85
CA VAL A 114 2.15 -7.19 1.81
C VAL A 114 1.50 -5.88 2.26
N VAL A 115 0.35 -5.97 2.93
CA VAL A 115 -0.36 -4.80 3.46
C VAL A 115 0.42 -4.18 4.61
N TYR A 116 0.97 -5.01 5.51
CA TYR A 116 1.84 -4.56 6.58
C TYR A 116 3.09 -3.84 6.04
N ASP A 117 3.76 -4.43 5.06
CA ASP A 117 4.97 -3.84 4.45
C ASP A 117 4.68 -2.49 3.79
N ALA A 118 3.55 -2.38 3.06
CA ALA A 118 3.12 -1.12 2.46
C ALA A 118 2.79 -0.06 3.53
N PHE A 119 2.03 -0.47 4.56
CA PHE A 119 1.70 0.39 5.70
C PHE A 119 2.97 0.88 6.40
N TYR A 120 3.94 -0.02 6.64
CA TYR A 120 5.21 0.32 7.26
C TYR A 120 5.98 1.38 6.45
N ILE A 121 6.06 1.23 5.13
CA ILE A 121 6.76 2.18 4.24
C ILE A 121 6.11 3.57 4.31
N VAL A 122 4.77 3.61 4.28
CA VAL A 122 4.00 4.86 4.20
C VAL A 122 3.96 5.59 5.55
N MET A 123 3.79 4.85 6.64
CA MET A 123 3.47 5.42 7.95
C MET A 123 4.70 5.56 8.86
N MET A 124 5.88 5.05 8.46
CA MET A 124 7.07 5.17 9.29
C MET A 124 7.57 6.61 9.34
N PRO A 125 7.80 7.15 10.55
CA PRO A 125 8.36 8.48 10.70
C PRO A 125 9.76 8.55 10.11
N GLN A 126 10.05 9.64 9.41
CA GLN A 126 11.38 9.91 8.89
C GLN A 126 12.37 10.19 10.03
N LEU A 127 13.66 9.89 9.79
CA LEU A 127 14.76 10.11 10.73
C LEU A 127 14.84 11.58 11.20
N GLY A 128 15.13 11.79 12.46
CA GLY A 128 15.34 13.14 13.05
C GLY A 128 14.39 13.51 14.19
N ILE A 129 13.49 12.61 14.59
CA ILE A 129 12.57 12.80 15.70
C ILE A 129 13.27 12.37 17.01
N ASN A 130 12.93 12.98 18.15
CA ASN A 130 13.45 12.53 19.46
C ASN A 130 12.92 11.13 19.79
N VAL A 131 13.60 10.45 20.72
CA VAL A 131 13.33 9.05 21.09
C VAL A 131 11.88 8.83 21.53
N LEU A 132 11.31 9.75 22.32
CA LEU A 132 9.93 9.63 22.79
C LEU A 132 8.93 9.69 21.63
N GLU A 133 9.14 10.59 20.68
CA GLU A 133 8.30 10.69 19.49
C GLU A 133 8.42 9.45 18.60
N CYS A 134 9.57 8.81 18.53
CA CYS A 134 9.73 7.52 17.86
C CYS A 134 8.84 6.44 18.48
N TYR A 135 8.85 6.32 19.83
CA TYR A 135 7.99 5.33 20.51
C TYR A 135 6.51 5.63 20.37
N LYS A 136 6.10 6.88 20.51
CA LYS A 136 4.70 7.30 20.28
C LYS A 136 4.24 6.97 18.86
N SER A 137 5.03 7.35 17.87
CA SER A 137 4.73 7.08 16.46
C SER A 137 4.59 5.59 16.18
N ARG A 138 5.47 4.75 16.74
CA ARG A 138 5.36 3.29 16.64
C ARG A 138 4.08 2.77 17.28
N PHE A 139 3.77 3.22 18.49
CA PHE A 139 2.56 2.79 19.19
C PHE A 139 1.30 3.11 18.39
N TYR A 140 1.15 4.35 17.92
CA TYR A 140 0.00 4.75 17.11
C TYR A 140 -0.06 4.04 15.76
N SER A 141 1.09 3.86 15.08
CA SER A 141 1.13 3.17 13.80
C SER A 141 0.70 1.70 13.92
N TYR A 142 1.17 0.99 14.95
CA TYR A 142 0.76 -0.41 15.16
C TYR A 142 -0.70 -0.52 15.60
N GLY A 143 -1.18 0.41 16.44
CA GLY A 143 -2.60 0.47 16.80
C GLY A 143 -3.49 0.68 15.59
N LEU A 144 -3.14 1.64 14.72
CA LEU A 144 -3.87 1.92 13.50
C LEU A 144 -3.84 0.74 12.51
N PHE A 145 -2.69 0.08 12.38
CA PHE A 145 -2.59 -1.13 11.55
C PHE A 145 -3.47 -2.26 12.10
N GLY A 146 -3.52 -2.43 13.44
CA GLY A 146 -4.40 -3.41 14.09
C GLY A 146 -5.87 -3.17 13.78
N LEU A 147 -6.31 -1.90 13.79
CA LEU A 147 -7.67 -1.54 13.39
C LEU A 147 -7.96 -1.83 11.92
N LEU A 148 -7.01 -1.51 11.03
CA LEU A 148 -7.12 -1.81 9.61
C LEU A 148 -7.20 -3.33 9.36
N ASP A 149 -6.33 -4.11 10.00
CA ASP A 149 -6.29 -5.57 9.88
C ASP A 149 -7.61 -6.22 10.29
N GLU A 150 -8.17 -5.80 11.43
CA GLU A 150 -9.47 -6.29 11.91
C GLU A 150 -10.60 -5.86 10.95
N TRP A 151 -10.59 -4.62 10.49
CA TRP A 151 -11.60 -4.10 9.57
C TRP A 151 -11.62 -4.86 8.23
N ILE A 152 -10.46 -5.19 7.67
CA ILE A 152 -10.35 -6.03 6.47
C ILE A 152 -10.92 -7.43 6.74
N LYS A 153 -10.55 -8.06 7.87
CA LYS A 153 -11.05 -9.40 8.27
C LYS A 153 -12.55 -9.43 8.46
N ARG A 154 -13.15 -8.31 8.86
CA ARG A 154 -14.61 -8.14 8.99
C ARG A 154 -15.29 -7.76 7.68
N GLY A 155 -14.56 -7.71 6.56
CA GLY A 155 -15.10 -7.40 5.23
C GLY A 155 -15.56 -5.94 5.11
N PHE A 156 -14.88 -5.00 5.81
CA PHE A 156 -15.21 -3.57 5.77
C PHE A 156 -16.67 -3.26 6.15
N TYR A 157 -17.17 -3.96 7.17
CA TYR A 157 -18.57 -3.84 7.59
C TYR A 157 -18.91 -2.43 8.08
N GLU A 158 -18.04 -1.81 8.84
CA GLU A 158 -18.18 -0.45 9.34
C GLU A 158 -17.83 0.57 8.23
N SER A 159 -18.45 1.75 8.26
CA SER A 159 -18.08 2.85 7.37
C SER A 159 -16.76 3.51 7.78
N PRO A 160 -16.07 4.24 6.88
CA PRO A 160 -14.90 5.04 7.24
C PRO A 160 -15.14 6.05 8.37
N GLU A 161 -16.34 6.61 8.43
CA GLU A 161 -16.77 7.54 9.46
C GLU A 161 -16.86 6.84 10.83
N GLU A 162 -17.51 5.68 10.89
CA GLU A 162 -17.60 4.87 12.12
C GLU A 162 -16.22 4.41 12.59
N MET A 163 -15.34 3.98 11.67
CA MET A 163 -13.96 3.65 12.01
C MET A 163 -13.18 4.84 12.59
N THR A 164 -13.46 6.04 12.10
CA THR A 164 -12.88 7.27 12.63
C THR A 164 -13.38 7.57 14.05
N GLU A 165 -14.67 7.37 14.31
CA GLU A 165 -15.24 7.50 15.65
C GLU A 165 -14.62 6.52 16.64
N PHE A 166 -14.39 5.26 16.24
CA PHE A 166 -13.72 4.27 17.09
C PHE A 166 -12.31 4.73 17.48
N VAL A 167 -11.52 5.24 16.55
CA VAL A 167 -10.19 5.80 16.87
C VAL A 167 -10.29 6.90 17.91
N ASN A 168 -11.22 7.82 17.75
CA ASN A 168 -11.43 8.94 18.69
C ASN A 168 -11.86 8.48 20.11
N HIS A 169 -12.44 7.30 20.24
CA HIS A 169 -12.80 6.72 21.54
C HIS A 169 -11.67 5.91 22.20
N ILE A 170 -10.71 5.43 21.41
CA ILE A 170 -9.59 4.61 21.90
C ILE A 170 -8.41 5.47 22.34
N VAL A 171 -8.25 6.67 21.78
CA VAL A 171 -7.12 7.59 21.99
C VAL A 171 -7.57 8.80 22.77
#